data_e896d4a7cfe371679b4b2cf3f6262177
#
_entry.id   e896d4a7cfe371679b4b2cf3f6262177
#
_cell.length_a   1.000
_cell.length_b   1.000
_cell.length_c   1.000
_cell.angle_alpha   90.00
_cell.angle_beta   90.00
_cell.angle_gamma   90.00
#
_symmetry.space_group_name_H-M   'P 1'
#
loop_
_entity.id
_entity.type
_entity.pdbx_description
1 polymer ?
#
loop_
_entity_poly.entity_id
_entity_poly.type
_entity_poly.pdbx_seq_one_letter_code
_entity_poly.pdbx_strand_id
1 'polypeptide(L)'
;AKPNVTWLNFAVSSRARSAIRNYIKNMNREDAIVLGENLLQKALASLLPQNVLLSDGLKEKYLADLNNKQTTFEDVLYNVGMGHTLPVSVAMHIANLAGEHFGDAVKLSPIKINGNETGRVHLAQCCNPIPGDSIRAVLIKDQGMIIHRDTCPNVLKADPEQQLDASWDDIQDRSYRTQITVGARDAHGLLAAMAGAISEASADIESVETPSQKQAGTEGFIEFKFFIKTKNLDQLNEI
;
A
#
# COMPACT_ATOMS: atom_id res chain seq x y z
N ALA A 1 -1.78 20.87 -20.16
CA ALA A 1 -1.42 19.49 -19.83
C ALA A 1 -2.68 18.64 -19.74
N LYS A 2 -2.70 17.45 -20.33
CA LYS A 2 -3.85 16.52 -20.23
C LYS A 2 -3.81 15.85 -18.84
N PRO A 3 -4.90 15.84 -18.06
CA PRO A 3 -4.96 15.14 -16.79
C PRO A 3 -4.78 13.63 -16.98
N ASN A 4 -4.16 12.97 -16.00
CA ASN A 4 -4.09 11.52 -15.94
C ASN A 4 -4.57 11.01 -14.58
N VAL A 5 -4.74 9.69 -14.44
CA VAL A 5 -5.25 9.04 -13.21
C VAL A 5 -4.37 9.37 -12.00
N THR A 6 -3.06 9.49 -12.19
CA THR A 6 -2.11 9.79 -11.10
C THR A 6 -2.32 11.18 -10.51
N TRP A 7 -2.95 12.12 -11.24
CA TRP A 7 -3.28 13.45 -10.73
C TRP A 7 -4.34 13.41 -9.63
N LEU A 8 -5.16 12.36 -9.55
CA LEU A 8 -6.08 12.16 -8.43
C LEU A 8 -5.34 12.02 -7.09
N ASN A 9 -4.07 11.62 -7.15
CA ASN A 9 -3.20 11.47 -5.99
C ASN A 9 -2.80 12.82 -5.39
N PHE A 10 -2.71 13.86 -6.21
CA PHE A 10 -2.25 15.19 -5.83
C PHE A 10 -3.40 16.22 -5.75
N ALA A 11 -4.55 15.89 -6.30
CA ALA A 11 -5.70 16.79 -6.33
C ALA A 11 -6.36 16.89 -4.94
N VAL A 12 -6.20 18.02 -4.28
CA VAL A 12 -6.73 18.28 -2.93
C VAL A 12 -8.22 18.67 -2.99
N SER A 13 -8.61 19.51 -3.96
CA SER A 13 -10.00 20.01 -4.02
C SER A 13 -10.95 19.00 -4.66
N SER A 14 -12.17 18.90 -4.11
CA SER A 14 -13.24 18.05 -4.65
C SER A 14 -13.58 18.40 -6.12
N ARG A 15 -13.52 19.69 -6.47
CA ARG A 15 -13.77 20.18 -7.83
C ARG A 15 -12.69 19.66 -8.80
N ALA A 16 -11.40 19.72 -8.43
CA ALA A 16 -10.31 19.19 -9.24
C ALA A 16 -10.45 17.67 -9.43
N ARG A 17 -10.73 16.93 -8.35
CA ARG A 17 -10.95 15.48 -8.40
C ARG A 17 -12.13 15.11 -9.32
N SER A 18 -13.23 15.85 -9.25
CA SER A 18 -14.38 15.62 -10.12
C SER A 18 -14.06 15.92 -11.59
N ALA A 19 -13.32 17.00 -11.87
CA ALA A 19 -12.90 17.34 -13.22
C ALA A 19 -11.98 16.27 -13.82
N ILE A 20 -11.01 15.76 -13.03
CA ILE A 20 -10.12 14.68 -13.45
C ILE A 20 -10.90 13.40 -13.74
N ARG A 21 -11.82 13.00 -12.84
CA ARG A 21 -12.67 11.82 -13.06
C ARG A 21 -13.52 11.93 -14.32
N ASN A 22 -14.14 13.10 -14.55
CA ASN A 22 -14.92 13.33 -15.76
C ASN A 22 -14.07 13.29 -17.03
N TYR A 23 -12.85 13.83 -16.98
CA TYR A 23 -11.92 13.75 -18.11
C TYR A 23 -11.55 12.30 -18.42
N ILE A 24 -11.18 11.50 -17.41
CA ILE A 24 -10.84 10.08 -17.57
C ILE A 24 -12.04 9.30 -18.12
N LYS A 25 -13.24 9.53 -17.57
CA LYS A 25 -14.48 8.86 -18.01
C LYS A 25 -14.81 9.13 -19.49
N ASN A 26 -14.46 10.31 -19.99
CA ASN A 26 -14.72 10.73 -21.37
C ASN A 26 -13.49 10.56 -22.28
N MET A 27 -12.41 9.92 -21.81
CA MET A 27 -11.21 9.66 -22.60
C MET A 27 -11.54 8.66 -23.71
N ASN A 28 -11.08 8.93 -24.92
CA ASN A 28 -11.22 7.98 -26.01
C ASN A 28 -10.35 6.75 -25.77
N ARG A 29 -10.65 5.65 -26.48
CA ARG A 29 -9.95 4.38 -26.30
C ARG A 29 -8.45 4.49 -26.63
N GLU A 30 -8.10 5.20 -27.68
CA GLU A 30 -6.71 5.35 -28.14
C GLU A 30 -5.86 6.11 -27.11
N ASP A 31 -6.35 7.26 -26.63
CA ASP A 31 -5.67 8.03 -25.58
C ASP A 31 -5.51 7.21 -24.27
N ALA A 32 -6.49 6.37 -23.92
CA ALA A 32 -6.42 5.50 -22.77
C ALA A 32 -5.37 4.38 -22.93
N ILE A 33 -5.27 3.78 -24.12
CA ILE A 33 -4.24 2.78 -24.43
C ILE A 33 -2.84 3.38 -24.31
N VAL A 34 -2.61 4.55 -24.93
CA VAL A 34 -1.32 5.26 -24.86
C VAL A 34 -0.95 5.62 -23.41
N LEU A 35 -1.93 6.07 -22.63
CA LEU A 35 -1.71 6.33 -21.20
C LEU A 35 -1.36 5.05 -20.44
N GLY A 36 -2.09 3.97 -20.69
CA GLY A 36 -1.87 2.66 -20.08
C GLY A 36 -0.48 2.11 -20.38
N GLU A 37 -0.03 2.23 -21.64
CA GLU A 37 1.31 1.84 -22.06
C GLU A 37 2.39 2.60 -21.29
N ASN A 38 2.27 3.92 -21.21
CA ASN A 38 3.22 4.75 -20.45
C ASN A 38 3.26 4.40 -18.95
N LEU A 39 2.10 4.11 -18.37
CA LEU A 39 2.01 3.73 -16.96
C LEU A 39 2.61 2.33 -16.73
N LEU A 40 2.34 1.38 -17.62
CA LEU A 40 2.89 0.03 -17.55
C LEU A 40 4.41 0.04 -17.75
N GLN A 41 4.92 0.78 -18.72
CA GLN A 41 6.38 0.93 -18.95
C GLN A 41 7.08 1.47 -17.71
N LYS A 42 6.52 2.49 -17.05
CA LYS A 42 7.07 3.02 -15.80
C LYS A 42 7.06 1.97 -14.67
N ALA A 43 5.99 1.21 -14.55
CA ALA A 43 5.89 0.14 -13.57
C ALA A 43 6.91 -0.98 -13.84
N LEU A 44 7.07 -1.39 -15.10
CA LEU A 44 8.08 -2.37 -15.51
C LEU A 44 9.49 -1.87 -15.23
N ALA A 45 9.80 -0.60 -15.55
CA ALA A 45 11.10 -0.01 -15.30
C ALA A 45 11.47 0.08 -13.81
N SER A 46 10.45 0.14 -12.92
CA SER A 46 10.68 0.12 -11.48
C SER A 46 10.87 -1.28 -10.89
N LEU A 47 10.39 -2.31 -11.58
CA LEU A 47 10.41 -3.70 -11.10
C LEU A 47 11.47 -4.56 -11.79
N LEU A 48 11.75 -4.29 -13.06
CA LEU A 48 12.66 -5.08 -13.88
C LEU A 48 14.00 -4.37 -14.11
N PRO A 49 15.10 -5.13 -14.25
CA PRO A 49 16.37 -4.57 -14.73
C PRO A 49 16.20 -3.90 -16.09
N GLN A 50 17.01 -2.85 -16.38
CA GLN A 50 16.91 -2.03 -17.60
C GLN A 50 17.05 -2.80 -18.93
N ASN A 51 17.49 -4.05 -18.90
CA ASN A 51 17.71 -4.91 -20.06
C ASN A 51 16.52 -5.81 -20.40
N VAL A 52 15.45 -5.81 -19.59
CA VAL A 52 14.25 -6.62 -19.86
C VAL A 52 13.24 -5.78 -20.64
N LEU A 53 13.14 -6.04 -21.95
CA LEU A 53 12.16 -5.41 -22.81
C LEU A 53 10.86 -6.24 -22.84
N LEU A 54 9.71 -5.57 -22.87
CA LEU A 54 8.41 -6.19 -23.09
C LEU A 54 8.31 -6.74 -24.50
N SER A 55 8.76 -7.98 -24.69
CA SER A 55 8.70 -8.68 -25.99
C SER A 55 7.28 -9.16 -26.29
N ASP A 56 6.97 -9.37 -27.57
CA ASP A 56 5.66 -9.89 -27.97
C ASP A 56 5.41 -11.28 -27.41
N GLY A 57 6.44 -12.11 -27.25
CA GLY A 57 6.32 -13.41 -26.59
C GLY A 57 5.93 -13.33 -25.12
N LEU A 58 6.35 -12.29 -24.39
CA LEU A 58 5.90 -12.07 -23.01
C LEU A 58 4.46 -11.58 -22.94
N LYS A 59 4.04 -10.74 -23.91
CA LYS A 59 2.62 -10.31 -24.03
C LYS A 59 1.70 -11.49 -24.29
N GLU A 60 2.10 -12.39 -25.21
CA GLU A 60 1.33 -13.60 -25.53
C GLU A 60 1.22 -14.54 -24.32
N LYS A 61 2.31 -14.75 -23.59
CA LYS A 61 2.30 -15.56 -22.36
C LYS A 61 1.40 -14.96 -21.29
N TYR A 62 1.49 -13.64 -21.07
CA TYR A 62 0.63 -12.95 -20.14
C TYR A 62 -0.85 -13.13 -20.49
N LEU A 63 -1.21 -12.99 -21.78
CA LEU A 63 -2.59 -13.20 -22.24
C LEU A 63 -3.04 -14.65 -22.10
N ALA A 64 -2.16 -15.62 -22.35
CA ALA A 64 -2.47 -17.04 -22.18
C ALA A 64 -2.76 -17.37 -20.70
N ASP A 65 -2.00 -16.78 -19.78
CA ASP A 65 -2.16 -17.02 -18.35
C ASP A 65 -3.43 -16.38 -17.75
N LEU A 66 -3.92 -15.29 -18.37
CA LEU A 66 -5.20 -14.68 -17.97
C LEU A 66 -6.43 -15.59 -18.21
N ASN A 67 -6.26 -16.77 -18.86
CA ASN A 67 -7.34 -17.71 -19.19
C ASN A 67 -8.55 -17.08 -19.92
N ASN A 68 -8.42 -15.88 -20.47
CA ASN A 68 -9.46 -15.14 -21.16
C ASN A 68 -9.11 -14.98 -22.65
N LYS A 69 -9.55 -15.94 -23.46
CA LYS A 69 -9.24 -16.01 -24.90
C LYS A 69 -9.73 -14.82 -25.75
N GLN A 70 -10.52 -13.92 -25.17
CA GLN A 70 -11.08 -12.75 -25.88
C GLN A 70 -10.38 -11.43 -25.55
N THR A 71 -9.46 -11.41 -24.58
CA THR A 71 -8.78 -10.19 -24.15
C THR A 71 -7.53 -9.98 -25.01
N THR A 72 -7.39 -8.81 -25.61
CA THR A 72 -6.18 -8.39 -26.30
C THR A 72 -5.25 -7.63 -25.34
N PHE A 73 -3.97 -7.50 -25.69
CA PHE A 73 -3.05 -6.71 -24.87
C PHE A 73 -3.43 -5.23 -24.86
N GLU A 74 -4.06 -4.72 -25.93
CA GLU A 74 -4.65 -3.38 -25.97
C GLU A 74 -5.77 -3.20 -24.95
N ASP A 75 -6.59 -4.23 -24.69
CA ASP A 75 -7.63 -4.19 -23.65
C ASP A 75 -7.01 -4.10 -22.25
N VAL A 76 -5.88 -4.78 -22.04
CA VAL A 76 -5.11 -4.66 -20.79
C VAL A 76 -4.60 -3.23 -20.63
N LEU A 77 -3.98 -2.65 -21.66
CA LEU A 77 -3.50 -1.27 -21.65
C LEU A 77 -4.64 -0.27 -21.45
N TYR A 78 -5.77 -0.47 -22.12
CA TYR A 78 -6.97 0.34 -21.92
C TYR A 78 -7.42 0.33 -20.46
N ASN A 79 -7.52 -0.86 -19.85
CA ASN A 79 -7.90 -1.00 -18.45
C ASN A 79 -6.91 -0.35 -17.48
N VAL A 80 -5.62 -0.41 -17.79
CA VAL A 80 -4.58 0.30 -17.04
C VAL A 80 -4.74 1.82 -17.19
N GLY A 81 -4.94 2.31 -18.39
CA GLY A 81 -5.12 3.75 -18.67
C GLY A 81 -6.37 4.33 -18.03
N MET A 82 -7.45 3.58 -18.01
CA MET A 82 -8.70 3.94 -17.34
C MET A 82 -8.64 3.77 -15.81
N GLY A 83 -7.55 3.19 -15.27
CA GLY A 83 -7.39 2.91 -13.84
C GLY A 83 -8.23 1.76 -13.32
N HIS A 84 -8.75 0.90 -14.19
CA HIS A 84 -9.47 -0.32 -13.81
C HIS A 84 -8.52 -1.40 -13.32
N THR A 85 -7.28 -1.40 -13.82
CA THR A 85 -6.21 -2.32 -13.43
C THR A 85 -4.98 -1.52 -13.01
N LEU A 86 -4.32 -1.96 -11.93
CA LEU A 86 -3.08 -1.32 -11.49
C LEU A 86 -1.92 -1.66 -12.45
N PRO A 87 -1.15 -0.66 -12.91
CA PRO A 87 0.01 -0.91 -13.76
C PRO A 87 1.02 -1.88 -13.12
N VAL A 88 1.23 -1.74 -11.80
CA VAL A 88 2.17 -2.57 -11.05
C VAL A 88 1.72 -4.03 -10.98
N SER A 89 0.42 -4.31 -10.91
CA SER A 89 -0.12 -5.68 -10.93
C SER A 89 0.19 -6.39 -12.26
N VAL A 90 -0.01 -5.68 -13.37
CA VAL A 90 0.33 -6.20 -14.71
C VAL A 90 1.84 -6.39 -14.84
N ALA A 91 2.62 -5.40 -14.38
CA ALA A 91 4.08 -5.43 -14.46
C ALA A 91 4.67 -6.59 -13.65
N MET A 92 4.12 -6.89 -12.46
CA MET A 92 4.54 -8.03 -11.65
C MET A 92 4.26 -9.37 -12.32
N HIS A 93 3.05 -9.53 -12.84
CA HIS A 93 2.68 -10.76 -13.51
C HIS A 93 3.63 -11.00 -14.69
N ILE A 94 3.89 -9.96 -15.50
CA ILE A 94 4.87 -10.03 -16.60
C ILE A 94 6.28 -10.33 -16.07
N ALA A 95 6.68 -9.74 -14.93
CA ALA A 95 7.98 -9.97 -14.33
C ALA A 95 8.14 -11.41 -13.82
N ASN A 96 7.10 -11.98 -13.22
CA ASN A 96 7.09 -13.39 -12.80
C ASN A 96 7.23 -14.31 -14.00
N LEU A 97 6.48 -14.07 -15.08
CA LEU A 97 6.60 -14.84 -16.33
C LEU A 97 7.97 -14.66 -17.01
N ALA A 98 8.59 -13.51 -16.88
CA ALA A 98 9.96 -13.27 -17.33
C ALA A 98 10.98 -13.98 -16.44
N GLY A 99 10.75 -14.04 -15.12
CA GLY A 99 11.59 -14.75 -14.15
C GLY A 99 11.69 -16.25 -14.44
N GLU A 100 10.61 -16.90 -14.84
CA GLU A 100 10.62 -18.28 -15.32
C GLU A 100 11.54 -18.49 -16.55
N HIS A 101 11.79 -17.42 -17.31
CA HIS A 101 12.65 -17.45 -18.49
C HIS A 101 14.11 -17.06 -18.23
N PHE A 102 14.33 -16.17 -17.27
CA PHE A 102 15.66 -15.58 -17.00
C PHE A 102 16.30 -16.11 -15.70
N GLY A 103 15.64 -17.04 -15.00
CA GLY A 103 16.12 -17.60 -13.73
C GLY A 103 16.19 -16.57 -12.62
N ASP A 104 16.98 -16.83 -11.56
CA ASP A 104 17.16 -16.00 -10.36
C ASP A 104 17.68 -14.56 -10.62
N ALA A 105 17.86 -14.17 -11.88
CA ALA A 105 18.38 -12.86 -12.26
C ALA A 105 17.37 -11.70 -12.13
N VAL A 106 16.07 -12.00 -12.04
CA VAL A 106 15.04 -10.98 -11.89
C VAL A 106 14.72 -10.79 -10.41
N LYS A 107 15.56 -10.03 -9.70
CA LYS A 107 15.20 -9.51 -8.37
C LYS A 107 14.32 -8.28 -8.56
N LEU A 108 13.05 -8.39 -8.18
CA LEU A 108 12.15 -7.24 -8.15
C LEU A 108 12.69 -6.19 -7.17
N SER A 109 12.80 -4.94 -7.62
CA SER A 109 13.16 -3.85 -6.72
C SER A 109 11.99 -3.57 -5.77
N PRO A 110 12.24 -3.32 -4.47
CA PRO A 110 11.18 -2.97 -3.52
C PRO A 110 10.39 -1.73 -3.98
N ILE A 111 9.08 -1.76 -3.81
CA ILE A 111 8.22 -0.60 -4.08
C ILE A 111 8.51 0.46 -3.03
N LYS A 112 8.82 1.67 -3.50
CA LYS A 112 9.07 2.82 -2.61
C LYS A 112 7.77 3.45 -2.15
N ILE A 113 7.59 3.56 -0.83
CA ILE A 113 6.41 4.13 -0.18
C ILE A 113 6.82 5.39 0.57
N ASN A 114 6.24 6.53 0.19
CA ASN A 114 6.50 7.82 0.84
C ASN A 114 5.38 8.26 1.79
N GLY A 115 4.34 7.43 1.94
CA GLY A 115 3.20 7.66 2.81
C GLY A 115 2.18 8.67 2.27
N ASN A 116 2.39 9.26 1.09
CA ASN A 116 1.47 10.16 0.41
C ASN A 116 0.64 9.47 -0.68
N GLU A 117 0.70 8.13 -0.71
CA GLU A 117 -0.03 7.35 -1.68
C GLU A 117 -1.52 7.61 -1.52
N THR A 118 -2.16 7.89 -2.63
CA THR A 118 -3.59 8.09 -2.73
C THR A 118 -4.14 7.22 -3.87
N GLY A 119 -5.44 7.06 -3.90
CA GLY A 119 -6.06 6.21 -4.91
C GLY A 119 -6.17 4.76 -4.45
N ARG A 120 -5.42 3.85 -5.09
CA ARG A 120 -5.50 2.41 -4.80
C ARG A 120 -4.32 1.86 -3.96
N VAL A 121 -3.53 2.73 -3.35
CA VAL A 121 -2.48 2.35 -2.40
C VAL A 121 -2.84 2.87 -1.02
N HIS A 122 -2.92 1.99 -0.03
CA HIS A 122 -3.36 2.33 1.32
C HIS A 122 -2.47 1.67 2.36
N LEU A 123 -2.27 2.35 3.49
CA LEU A 123 -1.69 1.73 4.68
C LEU A 123 -2.76 0.88 5.38
N ALA A 124 -2.39 -0.33 5.77
CA ALA A 124 -3.30 -1.29 6.39
C ALA A 124 -3.76 -0.84 7.77
N GLN A 125 -5.06 -0.83 8.01
CA GLN A 125 -5.64 -0.50 9.32
C GLN A 125 -5.47 -1.63 10.36
N CYS A 126 -5.22 -2.87 9.92
CA CYS A 126 -5.08 -4.01 10.82
C CYS A 126 -3.74 -4.04 11.57
N CYS A 127 -2.71 -3.40 11.03
CA CYS A 127 -1.38 -3.35 11.62
C CYS A 127 -0.77 -1.94 11.68
N ASN A 128 -1.42 -0.94 11.06
CA ASN A 128 -1.03 0.47 11.08
C ASN A 128 0.49 0.66 10.91
N PRO A 129 1.08 0.33 9.75
CA PRO A 129 2.50 0.43 9.53
C PRO A 129 2.94 1.91 9.55
N ILE A 130 4.10 2.16 10.17
CA ILE A 130 4.71 3.49 10.28
C ILE A 130 6.14 3.45 9.74
N PRO A 131 6.72 4.60 9.34
CA PRO A 131 8.12 4.68 8.95
C PRO A 131 9.06 4.04 9.98
N GLY A 132 9.97 3.21 9.50
CA GLY A 132 10.85 2.37 10.33
C GLY A 132 10.38 0.91 10.47
N ASP A 133 9.09 0.62 10.27
CA ASP A 133 8.62 -0.77 10.18
C ASP A 133 9.14 -1.44 8.91
N SER A 134 9.45 -2.73 8.99
CA SER A 134 9.57 -3.59 7.81
C SER A 134 8.19 -3.77 7.19
N ILE A 135 8.05 -3.43 5.91
CA ILE A 135 6.76 -3.41 5.23
C ILE A 135 6.70 -4.33 4.01
N ARG A 136 5.50 -4.80 3.74
CA ARG A 136 5.16 -5.59 2.57
C ARG A 136 3.87 -5.10 1.96
N ALA A 137 3.83 -5.02 0.65
CA ALA A 137 2.61 -4.68 -0.08
C ALA A 137 1.86 -5.95 -0.45
N VAL A 138 0.54 -5.93 -0.32
CA VAL A 138 -0.36 -7.00 -0.75
C VAL A 138 -1.33 -6.43 -1.77
N LEU A 139 -1.39 -7.07 -2.94
CA LEU A 139 -2.35 -6.73 -3.99
C LEU A 139 -3.69 -7.42 -3.72
N ILE A 140 -4.73 -6.63 -3.53
CA ILE A 140 -6.09 -7.16 -3.33
C ILE A 140 -6.94 -6.75 -4.53
N LYS A 141 -7.57 -7.75 -5.16
CA LYS A 141 -8.49 -7.53 -6.28
C LYS A 141 -9.53 -6.48 -5.90
N ASP A 142 -9.74 -5.51 -6.79
CA ASP A 142 -10.69 -4.39 -6.65
C ASP A 142 -10.39 -3.37 -5.54
N GLN A 143 -9.51 -3.68 -4.59
CA GLN A 143 -9.11 -2.76 -3.51
C GLN A 143 -7.79 -2.05 -3.78
N GLY A 144 -6.92 -2.65 -4.59
CA GLY A 144 -5.62 -2.10 -4.91
C GLY A 144 -4.50 -2.69 -4.05
N MET A 145 -3.50 -1.89 -3.75
CA MET A 145 -2.32 -2.29 -2.99
C MET A 145 -2.46 -1.83 -1.55
N ILE A 146 -2.36 -2.76 -0.62
CA ILE A 146 -2.40 -2.48 0.81
C ILE A 146 -1.02 -2.76 1.41
N ILE A 147 -0.47 -1.75 2.07
CA ILE A 147 0.85 -1.81 2.72
C ILE A 147 0.66 -2.27 4.16
N HIS A 148 1.26 -3.39 4.49
CA HIS A 148 1.25 -3.98 5.83
C HIS A 148 2.65 -3.99 6.46
N ARG A 149 2.73 -4.19 7.77
CA ARG A 149 3.96 -4.71 8.38
C ARG A 149 4.20 -6.12 7.86
N ASP A 150 5.44 -6.52 7.61
CA ASP A 150 5.79 -7.86 7.10
C ASP A 150 5.37 -8.98 8.07
N THR A 151 5.34 -8.69 9.37
CA THR A 151 4.89 -9.62 10.43
C THR A 151 3.37 -9.70 10.57
N CYS A 152 2.60 -8.96 9.77
CA CYS A 152 1.15 -8.93 9.88
C CYS A 152 0.52 -10.29 9.51
N PRO A 153 -0.40 -10.85 10.33
CA PRO A 153 -1.05 -12.12 10.01
C PRO A 153 -1.78 -12.14 8.65
N ASN A 154 -2.23 -10.97 8.16
CA ASN A 154 -2.88 -10.87 6.87
C ASN A 154 -1.89 -11.02 5.71
N VAL A 155 -0.63 -10.61 5.90
CA VAL A 155 0.45 -10.87 4.93
C VAL A 155 0.76 -12.36 4.88
N LEU A 156 0.91 -12.99 6.07
CA LEU A 156 1.23 -14.43 6.17
C LEU A 156 0.16 -15.34 5.55
N LYS A 157 -1.09 -14.85 5.47
CA LYS A 157 -2.22 -15.58 4.85
C LYS A 157 -2.44 -15.24 3.39
N ALA A 158 -1.85 -14.15 2.91
CA ALA A 158 -1.99 -13.74 1.52
C ALA A 158 -1.20 -14.67 0.60
N ASP A 159 -1.70 -14.86 -0.62
CA ASP A 159 -1.01 -15.62 -1.64
C ASP A 159 0.37 -14.97 -1.92
N PRO A 160 1.46 -15.76 -1.95
CA PRO A 160 2.80 -15.26 -2.27
C PRO A 160 2.86 -14.46 -3.59
N GLU A 161 2.06 -14.84 -4.59
CA GLU A 161 1.99 -14.14 -5.87
C GLU A 161 1.36 -12.73 -5.77
N GLN A 162 0.62 -12.46 -4.70
CA GLN A 162 0.02 -11.16 -4.41
C GLN A 162 0.91 -10.27 -3.53
N GLN A 163 2.01 -10.81 -3.01
CA GLN A 163 2.90 -10.09 -2.11
C GLN A 163 4.05 -9.44 -2.87
N LEU A 164 4.40 -8.22 -2.47
CA LEU A 164 5.47 -7.41 -3.02
C LEU A 164 6.37 -6.92 -1.92
N ASP A 165 7.65 -6.91 -2.18
CA ASP A 165 8.61 -6.21 -1.34
C ASP A 165 8.36 -4.71 -1.43
N ALA A 166 8.25 -4.08 -0.27
CA ALA A 166 8.06 -2.64 -0.14
C ALA A 166 9.07 -2.06 0.84
N SER A 167 9.47 -0.84 0.65
CA SER A 167 10.33 -0.11 1.56
C SER A 167 9.89 1.34 1.65
N TRP A 168 10.08 1.96 2.82
CA TRP A 168 9.87 3.38 2.98
C TRP A 168 10.87 4.15 2.12
N ASP A 169 10.39 5.21 1.45
CA ASP A 169 11.20 6.19 0.74
C ASP A 169 11.40 7.42 1.62
N ASP A 170 11.91 8.51 1.04
CA ASP A 170 12.17 9.76 1.75
C ASP A 170 10.91 10.25 2.48
N ILE A 171 10.93 10.17 3.81
CA ILE A 171 9.77 10.31 4.66
C ILE A 171 9.58 11.80 4.95
N GLN A 172 8.45 12.35 4.52
CA GLN A 172 8.07 13.71 4.87
C GLN A 172 7.75 13.81 6.36
N ASP A 173 8.01 14.99 6.96
CA ASP A 173 7.70 15.30 8.37
C ASP A 173 6.18 15.33 8.58
N ARG A 174 5.60 14.17 8.82
CA ARG A 174 4.17 13.99 9.12
C ARG A 174 3.95 12.87 10.13
N SER A 175 2.77 12.88 10.74
CA SER A 175 2.39 11.88 11.72
C SER A 175 1.59 10.75 11.08
N TYR A 176 1.84 9.53 11.55
CA TYR A 176 1.17 8.30 11.15
C TYR A 176 0.40 7.73 12.33
N ARG A 177 -0.78 7.21 12.07
CA ARG A 177 -1.58 6.54 13.09
C ARG A 177 -1.01 5.16 13.36
N THR A 178 -0.79 4.86 14.65
CA THR A 178 -0.42 3.51 15.10
C THR A 178 -1.17 3.15 16.38
N GLN A 179 -1.04 1.90 16.79
CA GLN A 179 -1.66 1.38 18.01
C GLN A 179 -0.59 0.80 18.92
N ILE A 180 -0.66 1.17 20.19
CA ILE A 180 0.07 0.48 21.27
C ILE A 180 -0.92 -0.16 22.23
N THR A 181 -0.52 -1.29 22.78
CA THR A 181 -1.29 -2.01 23.80
C THR A 181 -0.45 -2.07 25.07
N VAL A 182 -0.99 -1.57 26.17
CA VAL A 182 -0.30 -1.52 27.44
C VAL A 182 -1.09 -2.30 28.48
N GLY A 183 -0.48 -3.37 28.99
CA GLY A 183 -1.04 -4.16 30.09
C GLY A 183 -0.42 -3.74 31.43
N ALA A 184 -1.25 -3.38 32.40
CA ALA A 184 -0.79 -2.99 33.72
C ALA A 184 -1.76 -3.41 34.82
N ARG A 185 -1.28 -3.44 36.08
CA ARG A 185 -2.17 -3.61 37.24
C ARG A 185 -3.02 -2.35 37.42
N ASP A 186 -4.32 -2.58 37.70
CA ASP A 186 -5.23 -1.48 37.98
C ASP A 186 -4.76 -0.67 39.19
N ALA A 187 -4.58 0.62 38.99
CA ALA A 187 -4.17 1.56 40.02
C ALA A 187 -4.78 2.93 39.76
N HIS A 188 -5.04 3.65 40.84
CA HIS A 188 -5.51 5.03 40.72
C HIS A 188 -4.53 5.91 39.95
N GLY A 189 -5.02 6.65 38.95
CA GLY A 189 -4.19 7.53 38.11
C GLY A 189 -3.39 6.83 37.01
N LEU A 190 -3.53 5.50 36.82
CA LEU A 190 -2.77 4.75 35.83
C LEU A 190 -2.93 5.30 34.40
N LEU A 191 -4.16 5.57 33.97
CA LEU A 191 -4.42 6.15 32.66
C LEU A 191 -3.75 7.54 32.48
N ALA A 192 -3.76 8.36 33.54
CA ALA A 192 -3.11 9.66 33.49
C ALA A 192 -1.59 9.54 33.37
N ALA A 193 -0.97 8.57 34.06
CA ALA A 193 0.46 8.29 33.96
C ALA A 193 0.85 7.81 32.55
N MET A 194 0.07 6.90 31.97
CA MET A 194 0.30 6.42 30.60
C MET A 194 0.16 7.55 29.58
N ALA A 195 -0.92 8.35 29.70
CA ALA A 195 -1.14 9.50 28.82
C ALA A 195 -0.01 10.55 28.94
N GLY A 196 0.52 10.75 30.15
CA GLY A 196 1.67 11.60 30.39
C GLY A 196 2.92 11.12 29.65
N ALA A 197 3.26 9.83 29.77
CA ALA A 197 4.41 9.25 29.08
C ALA A 197 4.30 9.38 27.56
N ILE A 198 3.12 9.11 26.98
CA ILE A 198 2.88 9.28 25.54
C ILE A 198 3.08 10.75 25.12
N SER A 199 2.60 11.70 25.94
CA SER A 199 2.75 13.13 25.67
C SER A 199 4.19 13.61 25.80
N GLU A 200 4.97 13.08 26.76
CA GLU A 200 6.39 13.40 26.94
C GLU A 200 7.21 12.94 25.72
N ALA A 201 6.85 11.83 25.09
CA ALA A 201 7.43 11.38 23.82
C ALA A 201 6.92 12.17 22.59
N SER A 202 6.18 13.27 22.80
CA SER A 202 5.64 14.12 21.74
C SER A 202 4.72 13.38 20.75
N ALA A 203 4.03 12.34 21.19
CA ALA A 203 3.02 11.63 20.44
C ALA A 203 1.61 12.11 20.82
N ASP A 204 0.73 12.24 19.82
CA ASP A 204 -0.66 12.65 20.05
C ASP A 204 -1.56 11.43 20.26
N ILE A 205 -2.40 11.46 21.30
CA ILE A 205 -3.41 10.42 21.54
C ILE A 205 -4.68 10.77 20.76
N GLU A 206 -5.09 9.89 19.83
CA GLU A 206 -6.37 10.02 19.11
C GLU A 206 -7.54 9.42 19.90
N SER A 207 -7.33 8.24 20.46
CA SER A 207 -8.36 7.54 21.26
C SER A 207 -7.72 6.50 22.16
N VAL A 208 -8.47 6.13 23.18
CA VAL A 208 -8.12 5.06 24.13
C VAL A 208 -9.30 4.10 24.22
N GLU A 209 -9.02 2.83 24.03
CA GLU A 209 -9.98 1.76 24.29
C GLU A 209 -9.60 1.05 25.59
N THR A 210 -10.56 0.97 26.49
CA THR A 210 -10.43 0.20 27.73
C THR A 210 -11.25 -1.06 27.62
N PRO A 211 -10.79 -2.22 28.13
CA PRO A 211 -11.60 -3.43 28.12
C PRO A 211 -12.86 -3.22 28.94
N SER A 212 -13.99 -3.73 28.45
CA SER A 212 -15.17 -3.86 29.27
C SER A 212 -14.85 -4.79 30.45
N GLN A 213 -15.37 -4.50 31.65
CA GLN A 213 -15.11 -5.24 32.92
C GLN A 213 -15.20 -6.77 32.82
N LYS A 214 -15.80 -7.35 31.78
CA LYS A 214 -15.93 -8.80 31.54
C LYS A 214 -14.66 -9.46 30.94
N GLN A 215 -13.69 -8.70 30.51
CA GLN A 215 -12.43 -9.20 29.91
C GLN A 215 -11.19 -8.94 30.79
N ALA A 216 -11.38 -8.43 32.01
CA ALA A 216 -10.32 -8.36 32.99
C ALA A 216 -9.87 -9.80 33.30
N GLY A 217 -8.82 -10.24 32.58
CA GLY A 217 -8.15 -11.51 32.87
C GLY A 217 -7.57 -11.48 34.27
N THR A 218 -7.45 -12.67 34.84
CA THR A 218 -6.85 -13.00 36.13
C THR A 218 -6.11 -11.86 36.85
N GLU A 219 -6.65 -11.51 38.04
CA GLU A 219 -5.97 -10.74 39.10
C GLU A 219 -5.60 -9.28 38.79
N GLY A 220 -6.61 -8.44 38.46
CA GLY A 220 -6.39 -6.98 38.50
C GLY A 220 -5.50 -6.38 37.43
N PHE A 221 -5.22 -7.10 36.35
CA PHE A 221 -4.58 -6.55 35.16
C PHE A 221 -5.61 -5.98 34.20
N ILE A 222 -5.33 -4.76 33.71
CA ILE A 222 -6.13 -4.06 32.71
C ILE A 222 -5.26 -3.84 31.49
N GLU A 223 -5.81 -4.06 30.29
CA GLU A 223 -5.17 -3.77 29.02
C GLU A 223 -5.78 -2.53 28.39
N PHE A 224 -4.98 -1.53 28.11
CA PHE A 224 -5.36 -0.33 27.39
C PHE A 224 -4.85 -0.37 25.97
N LYS A 225 -5.70 -0.01 25.00
CA LYS A 225 -5.29 0.19 23.61
C LYS A 225 -5.31 1.67 23.30
N PHE A 226 -4.17 2.24 23.06
CA PHE A 226 -4.01 3.64 22.64
C PHE A 226 -3.85 3.69 21.13
N PHE A 227 -4.67 4.47 20.46
CA PHE A 227 -4.44 4.89 19.09
C PHE A 227 -3.75 6.24 19.15
N ILE A 228 -2.53 6.28 18.61
CA ILE A 228 -1.64 7.46 18.72
C ILE A 228 -1.15 7.87 17.34
N LYS A 229 -0.71 9.12 17.23
CA LYS A 229 0.01 9.64 16.08
C LYS A 229 1.48 9.79 16.43
N THR A 230 2.32 9.17 15.61
CA THR A 230 3.79 9.25 15.73
C THR A 230 4.41 9.45 14.35
N LYS A 231 5.62 10.00 14.29
CA LYS A 231 6.34 10.23 13.03
C LYS A 231 6.96 8.95 12.47
N ASN A 232 7.52 8.12 13.36
CA ASN A 232 8.28 6.94 12.99
C ASN A 232 8.38 5.95 14.16
N LEU A 233 9.05 4.84 13.90
CA LEU A 233 9.30 3.80 14.89
C LEU A 233 10.24 4.26 16.01
N ASP A 234 11.20 5.16 15.74
CA ASP A 234 12.13 5.68 16.75
C ASP A 234 11.36 6.45 17.81
N GLN A 235 10.49 7.37 17.41
CA GLN A 235 9.61 8.08 18.34
C GLN A 235 8.67 7.14 19.11
N LEU A 236 8.17 6.09 18.45
CA LEU A 236 7.33 5.10 19.12
C LEU A 236 8.08 4.33 20.20
N ASN A 237 9.38 4.08 20.02
CA ASN A 237 10.22 3.38 20.99
C ASN A 237 10.61 4.25 22.21
N GLU A 238 10.37 5.58 22.15
CA GLU A 238 10.57 6.49 23.27
C GLU A 238 9.39 6.49 24.26
N ILE A 239 8.24 5.91 23.87
CA ILE A 239 7.03 5.77 24.69
C ILE A 239 7.13 4.55 25.61
#